data_ab0f3c3aeb1417938ebe1ee9374100ed
#
_entry.id   ab0f3c3aeb1417938ebe1ee9374100ed
#
_cell.length_a   1.000
_cell.length_b   1.000
_cell.length_c   1.000
_cell.angle_alpha   90.00
_cell.angle_beta   90.00
_cell.angle_gamma   90.00
#
_symmetry.space_group_name_H-M   'P 1'
#
loop_
_entity.id
_entity.type
_entity.pdbx_description
1 polymer ?
#
loop_
_entity_poly.entity_id
_entity_poly.type
_entity_poly.pdbx_seq_one_letter_code
_entity_poly.pdbx_strand_id
1 'polypeptide(L)'
;MRPSPSGPEGHPGEPFRRTDEHPAVEARPWGRPDGTEGVGRDIDHVVVLSGGLSYEREVSLRSGRRVTDALRGAGVEVVPRDADAALLGLLASDPPDAVFPVLHGAAGEDGAIRDVLELMGIPYVGARPDACRVAWDKPTAKAVVRAAGLTTPASVALPKEIFHDLGASVVLDLVLAKLGLPLFVKPARGGSALGAAVVREARELSPAMVGCFAYGDTALIEQYVSGTEIAVSVVEIGGPGGAHPVALPAVEIVPEGELYDYTARYDAGGTEFFTPARVPAAAAEAAAKAALTAHQSLGLRHLSRTDLIVDPSGAVHFLEVNVAPGMTATSLLPLAAQAAGLDLGLLCKALLRRCLR
;
A
#
# COMPACT_ATOMS: atom_id res chain seq x y z
N MET A 1 -54.09 0.36 21.80
CA MET A 1 -53.37 -0.83 21.33
C MET A 1 -53.24 -0.75 19.82
N ARG A 2 -52.06 -0.42 19.33
CA ARG A 2 -51.69 -0.53 17.92
C ARG A 2 -50.45 -1.39 17.87
N PRO A 3 -50.34 -2.39 17.00
CA PRO A 3 -49.16 -3.24 16.92
C PRO A 3 -48.02 -2.52 16.18
N SER A 4 -46.80 -2.66 16.69
CA SER A 4 -45.54 -2.23 16.06
C SER A 4 -45.25 -3.08 14.83
N PRO A 5 -44.72 -2.48 13.75
CA PRO A 5 -44.18 -3.28 12.63
C PRO A 5 -42.80 -3.80 12.99
N SER A 6 -42.62 -5.11 12.85
CA SER A 6 -41.36 -5.81 12.86
C SER A 6 -40.52 -5.36 11.65
N GLY A 7 -39.39 -4.71 11.90
CA GLY A 7 -38.39 -4.43 10.89
C GLY A 7 -37.67 -5.72 10.46
N PRO A 8 -37.19 -5.80 9.22
CA PRO A 8 -36.43 -6.96 8.76
C PRO A 8 -35.06 -7.01 9.41
N GLU A 9 -34.70 -8.17 9.93
CA GLU A 9 -33.35 -8.49 10.37
C GLU A 9 -32.40 -8.38 9.17
N GLY A 10 -31.55 -7.37 9.20
CA GLY A 10 -30.46 -7.21 8.22
C GLY A 10 -29.39 -8.26 8.48
N HIS A 11 -29.22 -9.19 7.56
CA HIS A 11 -28.01 -10.00 7.48
C HIS A 11 -26.79 -9.07 7.24
N PRO A 12 -25.63 -9.29 7.88
CA PRO A 12 -24.42 -8.56 7.55
C PRO A 12 -24.03 -8.90 6.12
N GLY A 13 -24.19 -7.92 5.22
CA GLY A 13 -23.89 -8.07 3.81
C GLY A 13 -22.41 -8.40 3.58
N GLU A 14 -22.17 -9.42 2.80
CA GLU A 14 -20.83 -9.74 2.29
C GLU A 14 -20.33 -8.57 1.42
N PRO A 15 -19.15 -7.99 1.68
CA PRO A 15 -18.60 -6.86 0.90
C PRO A 15 -18.01 -7.30 -0.46
N PHE A 16 -18.26 -8.52 -0.92
CA PHE A 16 -17.64 -9.08 -2.11
C PHE A 16 -18.68 -9.55 -3.13
N ARG A 17 -18.86 -8.82 -4.23
CA ARG A 17 -19.57 -9.31 -5.42
C ARG A 17 -18.57 -9.92 -6.39
N ARG A 18 -18.64 -11.26 -6.59
CA ARG A 18 -18.03 -11.93 -7.74
C ARG A 18 -18.82 -11.55 -8.98
N THR A 19 -18.15 -11.04 -10.00
CA THR A 19 -18.69 -11.02 -11.37
C THR A 19 -18.36 -12.38 -12.02
N ASP A 20 -19.34 -13.25 -12.15
CA ASP A 20 -19.17 -14.64 -12.64
C ASP A 20 -19.05 -14.76 -14.18
N GLU A 21 -18.79 -13.67 -14.92
CA GLU A 21 -18.65 -13.72 -16.38
C GLU A 21 -17.38 -13.04 -16.88
N HIS A 22 -16.23 -13.77 -16.78
CA HIS A 22 -15.10 -13.53 -17.67
C HIS A 22 -14.48 -14.86 -18.10
N PRO A 23 -14.06 -15.00 -19.39
CA PRO A 23 -13.47 -16.23 -19.89
C PRO A 23 -12.20 -16.58 -19.14
N ALA A 24 -12.00 -17.87 -18.92
CA ALA A 24 -10.85 -18.43 -18.23
C ALA A 24 -9.54 -17.83 -18.75
N VAL A 25 -8.80 -17.17 -17.88
CA VAL A 25 -7.44 -16.72 -18.14
C VAL A 25 -6.58 -17.97 -18.30
N GLU A 26 -6.13 -18.23 -19.52
CA GLU A 26 -5.18 -19.29 -19.83
C GLU A 26 -3.84 -19.03 -19.13
N ALA A 27 -3.29 -20.13 -18.60
CA ALA A 27 -1.95 -20.29 -18.07
C ALA A 27 -1.51 -19.26 -17.01
N ARG A 28 -1.61 -19.67 -15.75
CA ARG A 28 -1.04 -18.97 -14.59
C ARG A 28 0.49 -18.86 -14.74
N PRO A 29 1.09 -17.67 -14.81
CA PRO A 29 2.53 -17.51 -14.98
C PRO A 29 3.37 -17.89 -13.74
N TRP A 30 2.71 -18.24 -12.63
CA TRP A 30 3.33 -18.68 -11.38
C TRP A 30 3.00 -20.14 -11.12
N GLY A 31 4.05 -20.97 -10.98
CA GLY A 31 3.91 -22.32 -10.45
C GLY A 31 3.30 -22.27 -9.04
N ARG A 32 2.63 -23.34 -8.62
CA ARG A 32 2.23 -23.48 -7.20
C ARG A 32 3.49 -23.28 -6.35
N PRO A 33 3.40 -22.56 -5.22
CA PRO A 33 4.45 -22.57 -4.21
C PRO A 33 4.37 -23.92 -3.49
N ASP A 34 4.78 -24.99 -4.19
CA ASP A 34 5.04 -26.28 -3.60
C ASP A 34 6.36 -26.17 -2.85
N GLY A 35 6.32 -26.52 -1.57
CA GLY A 35 7.37 -26.37 -0.59
C GLY A 35 8.64 -27.22 -0.83
N THR A 36 9.09 -27.41 -2.07
CA THR A 36 10.18 -28.30 -2.42
C THR A 36 11.27 -27.63 -3.24
N GLU A 37 11.76 -26.45 -2.86
CA GLU A 37 13.00 -25.94 -3.45
C GLU A 37 13.95 -25.42 -2.36
N GLY A 38 15.04 -26.18 -2.23
CA GLY A 38 16.28 -25.80 -1.54
C GLY A 38 16.22 -26.03 -0.03
N VAL A 39 17.21 -26.77 0.49
CA VAL A 39 17.54 -26.90 1.91
C VAL A 39 17.89 -25.50 2.45
N GLY A 40 16.85 -24.66 2.65
CA GLY A 40 16.94 -23.43 3.42
C GLY A 40 16.80 -23.80 4.90
N ARG A 41 17.41 -23.04 5.80
CA ARG A 41 17.16 -23.13 7.24
C ARG A 41 15.66 -23.25 7.46
N ASP A 42 15.23 -24.23 8.26
CA ASP A 42 13.86 -24.27 8.74
C ASP A 42 13.56 -22.95 9.47
N ILE A 43 12.40 -22.37 9.20
CA ILE A 43 11.98 -21.14 9.85
C ILE A 43 11.14 -21.58 11.04
N ASP A 44 11.76 -21.61 12.22
CA ASP A 44 11.16 -22.15 13.41
C ASP A 44 10.63 -21.07 14.34
N HIS A 45 11.26 -19.86 14.35
CA HIS A 45 10.90 -18.78 15.24
C HIS A 45 10.78 -17.44 14.50
N VAL A 46 9.54 -16.98 14.27
CA VAL A 46 9.24 -15.72 13.57
C VAL A 46 8.52 -14.76 14.49
N VAL A 47 8.95 -13.50 14.47
CA VAL A 47 8.21 -12.41 15.11
C VAL A 47 7.36 -11.69 14.06
N VAL A 48 6.05 -11.63 14.27
CA VAL A 48 5.16 -10.70 13.55
C VAL A 48 5.05 -9.41 14.36
N LEU A 49 5.60 -8.33 13.80
CA LEU A 49 5.67 -7.02 14.44
C LEU A 49 4.51 -6.15 13.96
N SER A 50 3.65 -5.70 14.89
CA SER A 50 2.49 -4.87 14.60
C SER A 50 2.31 -3.76 15.65
N GLY A 51 1.27 -2.94 15.55
CA GLY A 51 0.98 -1.86 16.50
C GLY A 51 1.74 -0.58 16.18
N GLY A 52 2.63 -0.15 17.09
CA GLY A 52 3.34 1.13 16.98
C GLY A 52 2.46 2.33 17.37
N LEU A 53 2.95 3.55 17.13
CA LEU A 53 2.30 4.80 17.58
C LEU A 53 1.68 5.63 16.43
N SER A 54 1.56 5.05 15.21
CA SER A 54 0.95 5.76 14.09
C SER A 54 -0.58 5.84 14.22
N TYR A 55 -1.20 6.76 13.47
CA TYR A 55 -2.67 6.83 13.31
C TYR A 55 -3.28 5.50 12.81
N GLU A 56 -2.46 4.65 12.18
CA GLU A 56 -2.86 3.37 11.58
C GLU A 56 -2.64 2.17 12.51
N ARG A 57 -2.41 2.42 13.83
CA ARG A 57 -2.18 1.37 14.83
C ARG A 57 -3.21 0.24 14.80
N GLU A 58 -4.50 0.57 14.74
CA GLU A 58 -5.57 -0.44 14.74
C GLU A 58 -5.55 -1.31 13.48
N VAL A 59 -5.23 -0.73 12.34
CA VAL A 59 -5.06 -1.45 11.08
C VAL A 59 -3.86 -2.39 11.17
N SER A 60 -2.76 -1.91 11.75
CA SER A 60 -1.55 -2.70 11.98
C SER A 60 -1.84 -3.90 12.89
N LEU A 61 -2.54 -3.71 14.00
CA LEU A 61 -2.91 -4.80 14.92
C LEU A 61 -3.82 -5.84 14.24
N ARG A 62 -4.79 -5.40 13.41
CA ARG A 62 -5.65 -6.32 12.63
C ARG A 62 -4.83 -7.08 11.58
N SER A 63 -3.93 -6.40 10.88
CA SER A 63 -3.01 -7.01 9.91
C SER A 63 -2.10 -8.02 10.60
N GLY A 64 -1.54 -7.68 11.77
CA GLY A 64 -0.67 -8.54 12.58
C GLY A 64 -1.35 -9.83 13.01
N ARG A 65 -2.58 -9.74 13.52
CA ARG A 65 -3.37 -10.93 13.87
C ARG A 65 -3.57 -11.84 12.66
N ARG A 66 -4.00 -11.28 11.52
CA ARG A 66 -4.25 -12.06 10.31
C ARG A 66 -3.00 -12.73 9.76
N VAL A 67 -1.87 -12.04 9.71
CA VAL A 67 -0.58 -12.62 9.26
C VAL A 67 -0.11 -13.71 10.23
N THR A 68 -0.24 -13.47 11.54
CA THR A 68 0.08 -14.48 12.57
C THR A 68 -0.73 -15.77 12.38
N ASP A 69 -2.06 -15.64 12.22
CA ASP A 69 -2.94 -16.80 12.04
C ASP A 69 -2.65 -17.52 10.71
N ALA A 70 -2.41 -16.78 9.64
CA ALA A 70 -2.08 -17.33 8.32
C ALA A 70 -0.75 -18.09 8.35
N LEU A 71 0.29 -17.55 8.98
CA LEU A 71 1.59 -18.21 9.12
C LEU A 71 1.50 -19.47 10.01
N ARG A 72 0.76 -19.41 11.12
CA ARG A 72 0.52 -20.58 11.96
C ARG A 72 -0.22 -21.68 11.20
N GLY A 73 -1.23 -21.30 10.39
CA GLY A 73 -1.92 -22.22 9.47
C GLY A 73 -0.99 -22.86 8.44
N ALA A 74 0.08 -22.17 8.05
CA ALA A 74 1.13 -22.66 7.14
C ALA A 74 2.26 -23.43 7.87
N GLY A 75 2.11 -23.72 9.18
CA GLY A 75 3.06 -24.49 9.98
C GLY A 75 4.33 -23.73 10.35
N VAL A 76 4.23 -22.42 10.60
CA VAL A 76 5.32 -21.58 11.11
C VAL A 76 5.04 -21.24 12.57
N GLU A 77 6.04 -21.37 13.45
CA GLU A 77 5.95 -20.88 14.81
C GLU A 77 6.07 -19.35 14.82
N VAL A 78 5.04 -18.67 15.38
CA VAL A 78 4.94 -17.22 15.31
C VAL A 78 4.66 -16.63 16.67
N VAL A 79 5.48 -15.64 17.04
CA VAL A 79 5.30 -14.81 18.24
C VAL A 79 4.89 -13.39 17.79
N PRO A 80 3.64 -12.95 18.06
CA PRO A 80 3.25 -11.58 17.81
C PRO A 80 3.88 -10.63 18.83
N ARG A 81 4.36 -9.47 18.37
CA ARG A 81 4.92 -8.40 19.21
C ARG A 81 4.37 -7.05 18.80
N ASP A 82 4.22 -6.17 19.80
CA ASP A 82 3.95 -4.75 19.54
C ASP A 82 5.27 -3.99 19.34
N ALA A 83 5.25 -2.95 18.53
CA ALA A 83 6.37 -2.03 18.40
C ALA A 83 6.35 -1.01 19.54
N ASP A 84 6.77 -1.43 20.70
CA ASP A 84 6.84 -0.65 21.95
C ASP A 84 8.26 -0.60 22.54
N ALA A 85 8.39 0.04 23.70
CA ALA A 85 9.68 0.23 24.37
C ALA A 85 10.35 -1.10 24.84
N ALA A 86 9.59 -2.19 24.97
CA ALA A 86 10.12 -3.49 25.38
C ALA A 86 10.70 -4.29 24.21
N LEU A 87 10.34 -3.94 22.96
CA LEU A 87 10.64 -4.71 21.77
C LEU A 87 12.11 -5.09 21.64
N LEU A 88 13.01 -4.12 21.73
CA LEU A 88 14.44 -4.37 21.50
C LEU A 88 15.06 -5.29 22.54
N GLY A 89 14.63 -5.15 23.81
CA GLY A 89 15.05 -6.07 24.88
C GLY A 89 14.57 -7.50 24.65
N LEU A 90 13.34 -7.67 24.16
CA LEU A 90 12.78 -8.99 23.82
C LEU A 90 13.50 -9.62 22.63
N LEU A 91 13.73 -8.85 21.54
CA LEU A 91 14.46 -9.36 20.37
C LEU A 91 15.94 -9.68 20.69
N ALA A 92 16.56 -8.97 21.63
CA ALA A 92 17.93 -9.27 22.05
C ALA A 92 18.04 -10.52 22.94
N SER A 93 17.03 -10.75 23.82
CA SER A 93 17.02 -11.90 24.73
C SER A 93 16.61 -13.20 24.05
N ASP A 94 15.78 -13.12 23.02
CA ASP A 94 15.25 -14.26 22.25
C ASP A 94 15.21 -13.87 20.76
N PRO A 95 16.36 -13.90 20.06
CA PRO A 95 16.46 -13.48 18.67
C PRO A 95 15.66 -14.38 17.73
N PRO A 96 14.72 -13.84 16.93
CA PRO A 96 13.99 -14.64 15.94
C PRO A 96 14.86 -14.94 14.71
N ASP A 97 14.48 -15.98 13.97
CA ASP A 97 15.05 -16.26 12.64
C ASP A 97 14.76 -15.12 11.67
N ALA A 98 13.55 -14.55 11.75
CA ALA A 98 13.13 -13.40 10.95
C ALA A 98 11.99 -12.60 11.62
N VAL A 99 11.87 -11.34 11.23
CA VAL A 99 10.75 -10.46 11.58
C VAL A 99 9.87 -10.24 10.36
N PHE A 100 8.56 -10.34 10.53
CA PHE A 100 7.54 -9.92 9.54
C PHE A 100 6.88 -8.63 10.03
N PRO A 101 7.36 -7.44 9.59
CA PRO A 101 6.77 -6.18 10.01
C PRO A 101 5.48 -5.92 9.22
N VAL A 102 4.39 -5.70 9.95
CA VAL A 102 3.08 -5.27 9.44
C VAL A 102 2.66 -3.93 10.08
N LEU A 103 3.64 -3.07 10.27
CA LEU A 103 3.49 -1.70 10.74
C LEU A 103 3.09 -0.80 9.56
N HIS A 104 2.18 0.15 9.80
CA HIS A 104 1.70 1.08 8.80
C HIS A 104 2.00 2.54 9.20
N GLY A 105 1.97 3.44 8.20
CA GLY A 105 2.37 4.83 8.36
C GLY A 105 3.87 4.99 8.65
N ALA A 106 4.28 6.10 9.25
CA ALA A 106 5.68 6.41 9.50
C ALA A 106 6.42 5.26 10.23
N ALA A 107 5.80 4.69 11.26
CA ALA A 107 6.41 3.62 12.05
C ALA A 107 6.81 2.35 11.23
N GLY A 108 6.15 2.13 10.10
CA GLY A 108 6.38 0.95 9.26
C GLY A 108 6.98 1.25 7.89
N GLU A 109 6.88 2.50 7.41
CA GLU A 109 7.13 2.80 6.00
C GLU A 109 8.31 3.75 5.77
N ASP A 110 8.76 4.50 6.79
CA ASP A 110 9.88 5.46 6.69
C ASP A 110 11.27 4.83 6.71
N GLY A 111 11.36 3.52 7.02
CA GLY A 111 12.59 2.75 7.08
C GLY A 111 13.24 2.67 8.46
N ALA A 112 12.83 3.48 9.45
CA ALA A 112 13.52 3.56 10.74
C ALA A 112 13.54 2.22 11.50
N ILE A 113 12.41 1.51 11.58
CA ILE A 113 12.36 0.20 12.25
C ILE A 113 13.24 -0.83 11.54
N ARG A 114 13.37 -0.73 10.22
CA ARG A 114 14.22 -1.64 9.42
C ARG A 114 15.71 -1.35 9.65
N ASP A 115 16.10 -0.06 9.80
CA ASP A 115 17.47 0.29 10.22
C ASP A 115 17.80 -0.38 11.57
N VAL A 116 16.87 -0.34 12.53
CA VAL A 116 17.07 -0.97 13.85
C VAL A 116 17.22 -2.49 13.71
N LEU A 117 16.40 -3.16 12.89
CA LEU A 117 16.53 -4.60 12.64
C LEU A 117 17.87 -4.94 11.96
N GLU A 118 18.34 -4.10 11.02
CA GLU A 118 19.67 -4.27 10.40
C GLU A 118 20.81 -4.09 11.41
N LEU A 119 20.73 -3.11 12.32
CA LEU A 119 21.68 -2.93 13.41
C LEU A 119 21.74 -4.14 14.36
N MET A 120 20.61 -4.80 14.57
CA MET A 120 20.52 -6.03 15.36
C MET A 120 20.94 -7.29 14.58
N GLY A 121 21.17 -7.19 13.28
CA GLY A 121 21.47 -8.33 12.41
C GLY A 121 20.28 -9.29 12.22
N ILE A 122 19.04 -8.83 12.44
CA ILE A 122 17.84 -9.66 12.34
C ILE A 122 17.25 -9.54 10.93
N PRO A 123 17.12 -10.66 10.19
CA PRO A 123 16.44 -10.68 8.89
C PRO A 123 14.97 -10.24 8.99
N TYR A 124 14.45 -9.58 7.96
CA TYR A 124 13.07 -9.13 7.93
C TYR A 124 12.48 -9.11 6.53
N VAL A 125 11.15 -9.25 6.46
CA VAL A 125 10.37 -9.12 5.23
C VAL A 125 10.16 -7.64 4.88
N GLY A 126 10.30 -7.29 3.59
CA GLY A 126 10.02 -5.95 3.06
C GLY A 126 11.26 -5.23 2.56
N ALA A 127 11.06 -4.03 2.06
CA ALA A 127 12.09 -3.19 1.45
C ALA A 127 13.19 -2.77 2.46
N ARG A 128 14.37 -2.45 1.96
CA ARG A 128 15.48 -1.93 2.77
C ARG A 128 15.19 -0.50 3.25
N PRO A 129 15.88 -0.03 4.31
CA PRO A 129 15.61 1.30 4.88
C PRO A 129 15.77 2.44 3.89
N ASP A 130 16.77 2.41 3.03
CA ASP A 130 17.03 3.40 1.99
C ASP A 130 15.90 3.44 0.94
N ALA A 131 15.48 2.30 0.46
CA ALA A 131 14.34 2.18 -0.46
C ALA A 131 13.03 2.63 0.19
N CYS A 132 12.83 2.33 1.48
CA CYS A 132 11.69 2.82 2.25
C CYS A 132 11.65 4.35 2.27
N ARG A 133 12.78 5.00 2.60
CA ARG A 133 12.88 6.47 2.62
C ARG A 133 12.55 7.11 1.28
N VAL A 134 13.02 6.51 0.18
CA VAL A 134 12.70 7.00 -1.18
C VAL A 134 11.21 6.82 -1.48
N ALA A 135 10.64 5.66 -1.18
CA ALA A 135 9.23 5.37 -1.43
C ALA A 135 8.27 6.20 -0.56
N TRP A 136 8.67 6.47 0.70
CA TRP A 136 7.89 7.25 1.66
C TRP A 136 7.75 8.72 1.27
N ASP A 137 8.75 9.29 0.58
CA ASP A 137 8.73 10.65 0.07
C ASP A 137 8.16 10.67 -1.35
N LYS A 138 6.87 10.98 -1.46
CA LYS A 138 6.14 10.94 -2.75
C LYS A 138 6.80 11.77 -3.85
N PRO A 139 7.27 13.01 -3.62
CA PRO A 139 8.00 13.78 -4.62
C PRO A 139 9.25 13.06 -5.14
N THR A 140 10.03 12.46 -4.24
CA THR A 140 11.24 11.69 -4.58
C THR A 140 10.88 10.43 -5.35
N ALA A 141 9.92 9.63 -4.86
CA ALA A 141 9.45 8.44 -5.56
C ALA A 141 8.96 8.77 -6.98
N LYS A 142 8.16 9.86 -7.14
CA LYS A 142 7.69 10.32 -8.45
C LYS A 142 8.84 10.73 -9.38
N ALA A 143 9.88 11.35 -8.86
CA ALA A 143 11.07 11.70 -9.66
C ALA A 143 11.79 10.45 -10.17
N VAL A 144 11.98 9.44 -9.30
CA VAL A 144 12.63 8.16 -9.66
C VAL A 144 11.82 7.40 -10.70
N VAL A 145 10.50 7.20 -10.47
CA VAL A 145 9.68 6.44 -11.42
C VAL A 145 9.50 7.17 -12.76
N ARG A 146 9.47 8.52 -12.77
CA ARG A 146 9.46 9.31 -13.98
C ARG A 146 10.75 9.12 -14.79
N ALA A 147 11.91 9.09 -14.13
CA ALA A 147 13.18 8.78 -14.77
C ALA A 147 13.22 7.34 -15.34
N ALA A 148 12.45 6.42 -14.75
CA ALA A 148 12.25 5.07 -15.26
C ALA A 148 11.16 4.96 -16.36
N GLY A 149 10.60 6.08 -16.81
CA GLY A 149 9.65 6.15 -17.93
C GLY A 149 8.17 6.02 -17.53
N LEU A 150 7.82 6.08 -16.24
CA LEU A 150 6.41 6.06 -15.82
C LEU A 150 5.80 7.46 -15.91
N THR A 151 4.53 7.49 -16.33
CA THR A 151 3.73 8.71 -16.29
C THR A 151 3.23 8.95 -14.87
N THR A 152 3.30 10.20 -14.42
CA THR A 152 2.78 10.65 -13.13
C THR A 152 2.24 12.07 -13.28
N PRO A 153 1.19 12.48 -12.55
CA PRO A 153 0.63 13.82 -12.65
C PRO A 153 1.68 14.90 -12.48
N ALA A 154 1.57 15.98 -13.26
CA ALA A 154 2.40 17.15 -13.06
C ALA A 154 2.20 17.69 -11.65
N SER A 155 3.27 18.05 -10.96
CA SER A 155 3.21 18.39 -9.55
C SER A 155 4.29 19.35 -9.11
N VAL A 156 4.04 20.01 -7.98
CA VAL A 156 5.02 20.78 -7.21
C VAL A 156 4.99 20.32 -5.75
N ALA A 157 6.13 20.31 -5.09
CA ALA A 157 6.23 20.03 -3.67
C ALA A 157 6.75 21.28 -2.96
N LEU A 158 6.01 21.78 -1.99
CA LEU A 158 6.31 23.06 -1.31
C LEU A 158 6.25 22.85 0.21
N PRO A 159 7.34 23.15 0.94
CA PRO A 159 7.33 23.16 2.39
C PRO A 159 6.52 24.34 2.92
N LYS A 160 5.95 24.22 4.11
CA LYS A 160 5.10 25.26 4.72
C LYS A 160 5.82 26.59 4.90
N GLU A 161 7.12 26.57 5.13
CA GLU A 161 7.95 27.74 5.36
C GLU A 161 7.94 28.69 4.15
N ILE A 162 7.88 28.15 2.90
CA ILE A 162 7.93 28.98 1.68
C ILE A 162 6.75 29.94 1.60
N PHE A 163 5.58 29.53 2.13
CA PHE A 163 4.38 30.37 2.15
C PHE A 163 4.49 31.51 3.15
N HIS A 164 5.24 31.28 4.23
CA HIS A 164 5.53 32.29 5.22
C HIS A 164 6.58 33.30 4.70
N ASP A 165 7.64 32.78 4.06
CA ASP A 165 8.78 33.58 3.61
C ASP A 165 8.47 34.44 2.38
N LEU A 166 7.70 33.89 1.41
CA LEU A 166 7.42 34.55 0.13
C LEU A 166 6.00 35.13 0.01
N GLY A 167 5.13 34.89 0.99
CA GLY A 167 3.74 35.31 0.96
C GLY A 167 2.82 34.27 0.30
N ALA A 168 1.87 33.77 1.05
CA ALA A 168 1.03 32.64 0.64
C ALA A 168 0.24 32.91 -0.65
N SER A 169 -0.40 34.08 -0.81
CA SER A 169 -1.22 34.37 -2.00
C SER A 169 -0.41 34.30 -3.28
N VAL A 170 0.78 34.88 -3.32
CA VAL A 170 1.63 34.91 -4.51
C VAL A 170 2.09 33.51 -4.89
N VAL A 171 2.48 32.69 -3.90
CA VAL A 171 2.89 31.31 -4.14
C VAL A 171 1.72 30.47 -4.66
N LEU A 172 0.52 30.62 -4.09
CA LEU A 172 -0.67 29.90 -4.56
C LEU A 172 -1.07 30.31 -5.98
N ASP A 173 -0.98 31.61 -6.33
CA ASP A 173 -1.25 32.10 -7.69
C ASP A 173 -0.28 31.49 -8.70
N LEU A 174 1.01 31.34 -8.35
CA LEU A 174 2.00 30.68 -9.20
C LEU A 174 1.69 29.19 -9.39
N VAL A 175 1.23 28.50 -8.34
CA VAL A 175 0.80 27.09 -8.42
C VAL A 175 -0.37 26.97 -9.39
N LEU A 176 -1.41 27.80 -9.23
CA LEU A 176 -2.59 27.80 -10.11
C LEU A 176 -2.20 28.11 -11.56
N ALA A 177 -1.35 29.11 -11.78
CA ALA A 177 -0.88 29.45 -13.12
C ALA A 177 -0.08 28.32 -13.78
N LYS A 178 0.69 27.54 -12.99
CA LYS A 178 1.54 26.47 -13.50
C LYS A 178 0.80 25.17 -13.75
N LEU A 179 -0.07 24.76 -12.81
CA LEU A 179 -0.72 23.44 -12.83
C LEU A 179 -2.15 23.49 -13.36
N GLY A 180 -2.84 24.63 -13.25
CA GLY A 180 -4.27 24.75 -13.57
C GLY A 180 -5.16 24.04 -12.52
N LEU A 181 -6.46 24.00 -12.79
CA LEU A 181 -7.46 23.31 -12.00
C LEU A 181 -8.08 22.18 -12.84
N PRO A 182 -8.60 21.13 -12.23
CA PRO A 182 -8.60 20.83 -10.78
C PRO A 182 -7.24 20.31 -10.30
N LEU A 183 -6.99 20.44 -8.97
CA LEU A 183 -5.77 19.99 -8.32
C LEU A 183 -6.08 18.93 -7.26
N PHE A 184 -5.07 18.15 -6.91
CA PHE A 184 -5.07 17.25 -5.75
C PHE A 184 -3.93 17.67 -4.81
N VAL A 185 -4.27 18.00 -3.57
CA VAL A 185 -3.32 18.40 -2.52
C VAL A 185 -3.21 17.30 -1.51
N LYS A 186 -1.99 16.89 -1.15
CA LYS A 186 -1.73 15.87 -0.12
C LYS A 186 -0.38 16.10 0.55
N PRO A 187 -0.15 15.57 1.77
CA PRO A 187 1.17 15.58 2.39
C PRO A 187 2.19 14.81 1.52
N ALA A 188 3.40 15.36 1.40
CA ALA A 188 4.49 14.71 0.68
C ALA A 188 4.87 13.35 1.29
N ARG A 189 4.69 13.20 2.60
CA ARG A 189 4.90 11.98 3.39
C ARG A 189 3.64 11.67 4.17
N GLY A 190 3.30 10.40 4.31
CA GLY A 190 2.11 9.97 5.01
C GLY A 190 1.31 8.94 4.23
N GLY A 191 0.38 8.27 4.92
CA GLY A 191 -0.51 7.24 4.38
C GLY A 191 -1.99 7.60 4.53
N SER A 192 -2.86 6.68 4.08
CA SER A 192 -4.31 6.69 4.29
C SER A 192 -5.03 7.98 3.90
N ALA A 193 -4.50 8.74 2.94
CA ALA A 193 -5.05 10.00 2.44
C ALA A 193 -5.34 11.07 3.51
N LEU A 194 -4.70 11.00 4.69
CA LEU A 194 -4.82 12.00 5.73
C LEU A 194 -4.32 13.36 5.23
N GLY A 195 -5.15 14.40 5.36
CA GLY A 195 -4.83 15.74 4.88
C GLY A 195 -4.88 15.91 3.35
N ALA A 196 -5.44 14.94 2.62
CA ALA A 196 -5.64 15.03 1.19
C ALA A 196 -6.95 15.75 0.84
N ALA A 197 -6.95 16.52 -0.26
CA ALA A 197 -8.12 17.22 -0.76
C ALA A 197 -8.08 17.43 -2.28
N VAL A 198 -9.26 17.35 -2.92
CA VAL A 198 -9.46 17.83 -4.29
C VAL A 198 -9.76 19.33 -4.24
N VAL A 199 -9.15 20.09 -5.11
CA VAL A 199 -9.32 21.53 -5.28
C VAL A 199 -9.87 21.78 -6.67
N ARG A 200 -11.14 22.22 -6.76
CA ARG A 200 -11.83 22.49 -8.02
C ARG A 200 -11.86 23.99 -8.37
N GLU A 201 -11.82 24.82 -7.34
CA GLU A 201 -11.83 26.27 -7.46
C GLU A 201 -10.64 26.89 -6.72
N ALA A 202 -10.12 28.00 -7.23
CA ALA A 202 -8.95 28.68 -6.66
C ALA A 202 -9.09 29.01 -5.16
N ARG A 203 -10.30 29.36 -4.72
CA ARG A 203 -10.61 29.68 -3.30
C ARG A 203 -10.44 28.50 -2.35
N GLU A 204 -10.47 27.26 -2.85
CA GLU A 204 -10.34 26.04 -2.06
C GLU A 204 -8.89 25.67 -1.79
N LEU A 205 -7.94 26.23 -2.57
CA LEU A 205 -6.52 25.84 -2.47
C LEU A 205 -5.93 26.19 -1.10
N SER A 206 -6.18 27.39 -0.58
CA SER A 206 -5.66 27.81 0.73
C SER A 206 -6.20 26.95 1.88
N PRO A 207 -7.49 26.66 2.02
CA PRO A 207 -8.00 25.71 3.01
C PRO A 207 -7.41 24.30 2.85
N ALA A 208 -7.26 23.78 1.62
CA ALA A 208 -6.64 22.48 1.35
C ALA A 208 -5.18 22.44 1.82
N MET A 209 -4.42 23.51 1.60
CA MET A 209 -3.04 23.61 2.11
C MET A 209 -2.97 23.59 3.62
N VAL A 210 -3.86 24.30 4.32
CA VAL A 210 -3.93 24.30 5.79
C VAL A 210 -4.25 22.89 6.30
N GLY A 211 -5.24 22.21 5.70
CA GLY A 211 -5.56 20.82 6.02
C GLY A 211 -4.39 19.86 5.79
N CYS A 212 -3.66 20.03 4.70
CA CYS A 212 -2.48 19.26 4.36
C CYS A 212 -1.36 19.44 5.40
N PHE A 213 -1.08 20.67 5.81
CA PHE A 213 -0.03 21.00 6.79
C PHE A 213 -0.35 20.56 8.23
N ALA A 214 -1.58 20.13 8.51
CA ALA A 214 -1.90 19.47 9.77
C ALA A 214 -1.27 18.07 9.90
N TYR A 215 -0.88 17.46 8.76
CA TYR A 215 -0.34 16.10 8.70
C TYR A 215 1.09 16.02 8.17
N GLY A 216 1.68 17.11 7.72
CA GLY A 216 3.06 17.11 7.22
C GLY A 216 3.58 18.52 6.96
N ASP A 217 4.89 18.66 6.90
CA ASP A 217 5.55 19.95 6.70
C ASP A 217 5.74 20.34 5.22
N THR A 218 5.47 19.40 4.32
CA THR A 218 5.58 19.61 2.88
C THR A 218 4.31 19.12 2.20
N ALA A 219 3.69 19.99 1.41
CA ALA A 219 2.55 19.66 0.57
C ALA A 219 3.02 19.26 -0.83
N LEU A 220 2.48 18.17 -1.35
CA LEU A 220 2.54 17.79 -2.76
C LEU A 220 1.23 18.23 -3.40
N ILE A 221 1.32 19.12 -4.37
CA ILE A 221 0.20 19.65 -5.14
C ILE A 221 0.31 19.11 -6.56
N GLU A 222 -0.71 18.39 -7.02
CA GLU A 222 -0.70 17.69 -8.30
C GLU A 222 -1.87 18.12 -9.17
N GLN A 223 -1.73 18.02 -10.49
CA GLN A 223 -2.90 18.02 -11.37
C GLN A 223 -3.79 16.83 -10.99
N TYR A 224 -5.08 17.09 -10.86
CA TYR A 224 -6.06 16.02 -10.62
C TYR A 224 -6.22 15.18 -11.89
N VAL A 225 -6.07 13.88 -11.76
CA VAL A 225 -6.32 12.93 -12.85
C VAL A 225 -7.64 12.23 -12.59
N SER A 226 -8.59 12.42 -13.50
CA SER A 226 -9.87 11.68 -13.47
C SER A 226 -9.68 10.30 -14.10
N GLY A 227 -10.26 9.27 -13.52
CA GLY A 227 -10.17 7.91 -14.05
C GLY A 227 -10.55 6.85 -13.03
N THR A 228 -10.26 5.60 -13.35
CA THR A 228 -10.45 4.45 -12.47
C THR A 228 -9.24 4.30 -11.55
N GLU A 229 -9.44 4.41 -10.24
CA GLU A 229 -8.40 4.16 -9.25
C GLU A 229 -8.18 2.66 -9.11
N ILE A 230 -6.93 2.21 -9.27
CA ILE A 230 -6.53 0.82 -9.14
C ILE A 230 -5.27 0.68 -8.32
N ALA A 231 -5.14 -0.46 -7.65
CA ALA A 231 -3.93 -0.84 -6.95
C ALA A 231 -3.35 -2.14 -7.51
N VAL A 232 -2.06 -2.16 -7.77
CA VAL A 232 -1.33 -3.36 -8.21
C VAL A 232 -0.29 -3.74 -7.17
N SER A 233 -0.45 -4.91 -6.57
CA SER A 233 0.53 -5.46 -5.65
C SER A 233 1.60 -6.24 -6.41
N VAL A 234 2.84 -6.09 -6.00
CA VAL A 234 3.99 -6.86 -6.49
C VAL A 234 4.51 -7.72 -5.35
N VAL A 235 4.78 -9.00 -5.63
CA VAL A 235 5.37 -9.93 -4.66
C VAL A 235 6.54 -10.68 -5.32
N GLU A 236 7.61 -10.90 -4.55
CA GLU A 236 8.75 -11.72 -5.00
C GLU A 236 8.56 -13.16 -4.56
N ILE A 237 8.04 -13.99 -5.43
CA ILE A 237 7.80 -15.41 -5.18
C ILE A 237 8.61 -16.29 -6.12
N GLY A 238 8.86 -17.53 -5.68
CA GLY A 238 9.60 -18.50 -6.48
C GLY A 238 8.85 -18.91 -7.74
N GLY A 239 9.62 -19.15 -8.81
CA GLY A 239 9.16 -19.67 -10.09
C GLY A 239 10.30 -20.40 -10.80
N PRO A 240 10.08 -20.91 -12.05
CA PRO A 240 11.17 -21.44 -12.86
C PRO A 240 12.27 -20.40 -13.03
N GLY A 241 13.45 -20.63 -12.45
CA GLY A 241 14.57 -19.68 -12.48
C GLY A 241 14.78 -18.87 -11.18
N GLY A 242 14.05 -19.15 -10.11
CA GLY A 242 14.21 -18.51 -8.80
C GLY A 242 13.13 -17.47 -8.48
N ALA A 243 13.26 -16.79 -7.33
CA ALA A 243 12.31 -15.75 -6.94
C ALA A 243 12.50 -14.48 -7.76
N HIS A 244 11.43 -13.97 -8.32
CA HIS A 244 11.38 -12.72 -9.09
C HIS A 244 10.11 -11.92 -8.77
N PRO A 245 10.10 -10.60 -9.03
CA PRO A 245 8.92 -9.78 -8.83
C PRO A 245 7.80 -10.19 -9.79
N VAL A 246 6.60 -10.38 -9.25
CA VAL A 246 5.37 -10.71 -9.99
C VAL A 246 4.29 -9.72 -9.62
N ALA A 247 3.67 -9.09 -10.61
CA ALA A 247 2.49 -8.26 -10.41
C ALA A 247 1.25 -9.16 -10.24
N LEU A 248 0.52 -8.95 -9.16
CA LEU A 248 -0.77 -9.60 -8.91
C LEU A 248 -1.89 -8.90 -9.70
N PRO A 249 -3.06 -9.54 -9.87
CA PRO A 249 -4.21 -8.89 -10.49
C PRO A 249 -4.52 -7.54 -9.87
N ALA A 250 -4.76 -6.53 -10.71
CA ALA A 250 -5.13 -5.20 -10.25
C ALA A 250 -6.45 -5.24 -9.48
N VAL A 251 -6.52 -4.49 -8.38
CA VAL A 251 -7.74 -4.27 -7.61
C VAL A 251 -8.26 -2.88 -7.94
N GLU A 252 -9.49 -2.79 -8.44
CA GLU A 252 -10.21 -1.54 -8.63
C GLU A 252 -10.80 -1.09 -7.31
N ILE A 253 -10.72 0.20 -7.04
CA ILE A 253 -11.17 0.85 -5.80
C ILE A 253 -12.31 1.80 -6.15
N VAL A 254 -13.50 1.54 -5.62
CA VAL A 254 -14.71 2.35 -5.87
C VAL A 254 -15.24 2.81 -4.51
N PRO A 255 -14.78 3.98 -4.01
CA PRO A 255 -15.32 4.54 -2.78
C PRO A 255 -16.75 5.04 -3.00
N GLU A 256 -17.60 4.99 -1.96
CA GLU A 256 -18.93 5.62 -1.99
C GLU A 256 -18.83 7.15 -2.14
N GLY A 257 -17.75 7.73 -1.63
CA GLY A 257 -17.44 9.16 -1.73
C GLY A 257 -16.57 9.50 -2.94
N GLU A 258 -16.12 10.73 -3.01
CA GLU A 258 -15.25 11.22 -4.08
C GLU A 258 -13.79 10.75 -3.93
N LEU A 259 -13.38 10.47 -2.70
CA LEU A 259 -11.99 10.09 -2.37
C LEU A 259 -11.95 8.78 -1.62
N TYR A 260 -10.95 7.99 -1.92
CA TYR A 260 -10.56 6.82 -1.12
C TYR A 260 -9.73 7.29 0.08
N ASP A 261 -10.39 8.01 1.00
CA ASP A 261 -9.81 8.58 2.21
C ASP A 261 -9.70 7.57 3.36
N TYR A 262 -9.35 8.04 4.56
CA TYR A 262 -9.20 7.19 5.75
C TYR A 262 -10.51 6.45 6.09
N THR A 263 -11.64 7.14 6.07
CA THR A 263 -12.96 6.57 6.35
C THR A 263 -13.33 5.51 5.32
N ALA A 264 -13.18 5.83 4.03
CA ALA A 264 -13.44 4.89 2.94
C ALA A 264 -12.53 3.64 2.96
N ARG A 265 -11.31 3.76 3.52
CA ARG A 265 -10.35 2.64 3.63
C ARG A 265 -10.67 1.67 4.76
N TYR A 266 -11.20 2.16 5.88
CA TYR A 266 -11.24 1.39 7.13
C TYR A 266 -12.62 1.19 7.72
N ASP A 267 -13.63 1.93 7.28
CA ASP A 267 -15.02 1.72 7.66
C ASP A 267 -15.66 0.66 6.74
N ALA A 268 -16.36 -0.29 7.38
CA ALA A 268 -16.98 -1.38 6.65
C ALA A 268 -18.13 -0.85 5.76
N GLY A 269 -18.08 -1.15 4.46
CA GLY A 269 -19.12 -0.80 3.49
C GLY A 269 -18.87 0.49 2.72
N GLY A 270 -17.90 1.34 3.11
CA GLY A 270 -17.64 2.62 2.43
C GLY A 270 -16.86 2.51 1.11
N THR A 271 -16.47 1.31 0.69
CA THR A 271 -15.73 1.09 -0.57
C THR A 271 -16.01 -0.29 -1.14
N GLU A 272 -16.30 -0.35 -2.43
CA GLU A 272 -16.36 -1.59 -3.19
C GLU A 272 -15.00 -1.87 -3.86
N PHE A 273 -14.62 -3.16 -3.90
CA PHE A 273 -13.39 -3.62 -4.55
C PHE A 273 -13.72 -4.64 -5.63
N PHE A 274 -13.14 -4.48 -6.81
CA PHE A 274 -13.29 -5.44 -7.91
C PHE A 274 -11.92 -6.00 -8.29
N THR A 275 -11.82 -7.34 -8.33
CA THR A 275 -10.59 -8.03 -8.70
C THR A 275 -10.90 -9.20 -9.63
N PRO A 276 -10.37 -9.22 -10.87
CA PRO A 276 -9.54 -8.16 -11.47
C PRO A 276 -10.29 -6.84 -11.68
N ALA A 277 -9.55 -5.73 -11.75
CA ALA A 277 -10.08 -4.41 -12.03
C ALA A 277 -10.84 -4.37 -13.37
N ARG A 278 -11.93 -3.63 -13.41
CA ARG A 278 -12.80 -3.46 -14.62
C ARG A 278 -12.23 -2.38 -15.55
N VAL A 279 -11.00 -2.60 -16.01
CA VAL A 279 -10.32 -1.72 -16.97
C VAL A 279 -10.01 -2.48 -18.26
N PRO A 280 -9.77 -1.81 -19.40
CA PRO A 280 -9.36 -2.49 -20.64
C PRO A 280 -8.12 -3.35 -20.42
N ALA A 281 -8.04 -4.50 -21.11
CA ALA A 281 -6.93 -5.46 -20.95
C ALA A 281 -5.56 -4.81 -21.17
N ALA A 282 -5.42 -3.92 -22.17
CA ALA A 282 -4.18 -3.19 -22.42
C ALA A 282 -3.79 -2.25 -21.26
N ALA A 283 -4.78 -1.62 -20.59
CA ALA A 283 -4.54 -0.78 -19.42
C ALA A 283 -4.16 -1.63 -18.20
N ALA A 284 -4.77 -2.80 -18.01
CA ALA A 284 -4.40 -3.74 -16.94
C ALA A 284 -2.95 -4.23 -17.11
N GLU A 285 -2.54 -4.56 -18.33
CA GLU A 285 -1.16 -4.97 -18.66
C GLU A 285 -0.18 -3.80 -18.42
N ALA A 286 -0.53 -2.59 -18.88
CA ALA A 286 0.27 -1.39 -18.64
C ALA A 286 0.42 -1.09 -17.13
N ALA A 287 -0.65 -1.27 -16.35
CA ALA A 287 -0.62 -1.09 -14.90
C ALA A 287 0.27 -2.13 -14.21
N ALA A 288 0.20 -3.39 -14.61
CA ALA A 288 1.09 -4.44 -14.09
C ALA A 288 2.57 -4.11 -14.39
N LYS A 289 2.86 -3.69 -15.62
CA LYS A 289 4.20 -3.25 -16.02
C LYS A 289 4.66 -2.01 -15.21
N ALA A 290 3.77 -1.04 -15.01
CA ALA A 290 4.07 0.15 -14.22
C ALA A 290 4.42 -0.20 -12.77
N ALA A 291 3.66 -1.09 -12.14
CA ALA A 291 3.93 -1.55 -10.77
C ALA A 291 5.27 -2.30 -10.67
N LEU A 292 5.59 -3.17 -11.62
CA LEU A 292 6.89 -3.85 -11.69
C LEU A 292 8.04 -2.86 -11.87
N THR A 293 7.87 -1.87 -12.78
CA THR A 293 8.88 -0.82 -13.00
C THR A 293 9.08 0.03 -11.74
N ALA A 294 7.99 0.42 -11.04
CA ALA A 294 8.08 1.16 -9.79
C ALA A 294 8.80 0.34 -8.71
N HIS A 295 8.44 -0.93 -8.53
CA HIS A 295 9.07 -1.84 -7.57
C HIS A 295 10.59 -1.94 -7.81
N GLN A 296 11.01 -2.14 -9.05
CA GLN A 296 12.41 -2.28 -9.43
C GLN A 296 13.18 -0.97 -9.34
N SER A 297 12.65 0.12 -9.90
CA SER A 297 13.34 1.40 -9.96
C SER A 297 13.53 2.07 -8.60
N LEU A 298 12.62 1.80 -7.66
CA LEU A 298 12.71 2.25 -6.27
C LEU A 298 13.54 1.31 -5.38
N GLY A 299 14.13 0.23 -5.93
CA GLY A 299 14.94 -0.73 -5.18
C GLY A 299 14.15 -1.52 -4.14
N LEU A 300 12.84 -1.71 -4.37
CA LEU A 300 11.99 -2.46 -3.44
C LEU A 300 12.27 -3.97 -3.56
N ARG A 301 11.95 -4.69 -2.50
CA ARG A 301 12.07 -6.16 -2.44
C ARG A 301 10.90 -6.77 -1.70
N HIS A 302 10.68 -8.06 -1.90
CA HIS A 302 9.72 -8.95 -1.27
C HIS A 302 8.27 -8.62 -1.61
N LEU A 303 7.77 -7.42 -1.28
CA LEU A 303 6.41 -6.98 -1.57
C LEU A 303 6.31 -5.47 -1.66
N SER A 304 5.36 -4.99 -2.46
CA SER A 304 4.91 -3.59 -2.51
C SER A 304 3.50 -3.50 -3.09
N ARG A 305 2.87 -2.33 -2.95
CA ARG A 305 1.62 -2.00 -3.64
C ARG A 305 1.80 -0.66 -4.32
N THR A 306 1.51 -0.60 -5.60
CA THR A 306 1.52 0.65 -6.39
C THR A 306 0.10 1.11 -6.64
N ASP A 307 -0.22 2.34 -6.28
CA ASP A 307 -1.50 2.97 -6.47
C ASP A 307 -1.46 3.81 -7.77
N LEU A 308 -2.42 3.58 -8.66
CA LEU A 308 -2.44 4.06 -10.03
C LEU A 308 -3.83 4.60 -10.39
N ILE A 309 -3.91 5.51 -11.37
CA ILE A 309 -5.17 5.86 -12.04
C ILE A 309 -5.06 5.46 -13.52
N VAL A 310 -6.10 4.79 -14.02
CA VAL A 310 -6.31 4.59 -15.45
C VAL A 310 -7.28 5.66 -15.94
N ASP A 311 -6.78 6.59 -16.74
CA ASP A 311 -7.60 7.67 -17.26
C ASP A 311 -8.55 7.20 -18.39
N PRO A 312 -9.52 8.01 -18.83
CA PRO A 312 -10.48 7.62 -19.89
C PRO A 312 -9.85 7.27 -21.23
N SER A 313 -8.60 7.66 -21.49
CA SER A 313 -7.85 7.26 -22.67
C SER A 313 -7.19 5.89 -22.53
N GLY A 314 -7.19 5.31 -21.33
CA GLY A 314 -6.48 4.08 -20.96
C GLY A 314 -5.04 4.29 -20.57
N ALA A 315 -4.58 5.55 -20.43
CA ALA A 315 -3.24 5.84 -19.93
C ALA A 315 -3.15 5.62 -18.40
N VAL A 316 -2.03 5.06 -17.96
CA VAL A 316 -1.79 4.70 -16.56
C VAL A 316 -0.91 5.77 -15.91
N HIS A 317 -1.38 6.32 -14.81
CA HIS A 317 -0.70 7.36 -14.02
C HIS A 317 -0.29 6.83 -12.66
N PHE A 318 1.00 6.89 -12.34
CA PHE A 318 1.54 6.53 -11.03
C PHE A 318 1.19 7.61 -10.01
N LEU A 319 0.61 7.21 -8.88
CA LEU A 319 0.30 8.09 -7.75
C LEU A 319 1.32 7.96 -6.63
N GLU A 320 1.49 6.74 -6.11
CA GLU A 320 2.39 6.42 -5.00
C GLU A 320 2.68 4.91 -4.93
N VAL A 321 3.66 4.53 -4.12
CA VAL A 321 3.94 3.14 -3.78
C VAL A 321 3.98 2.97 -2.27
N ASN A 322 3.43 1.85 -1.80
CA ASN A 322 3.41 1.46 -0.40
C ASN A 322 4.33 0.26 -0.18
N VAL A 323 5.29 0.38 0.77
CA VAL A 323 6.29 -0.67 1.10
C VAL A 323 5.83 -1.60 2.21
N ALA A 324 4.72 -1.28 2.89
CA ALA A 324 4.12 -2.08 3.95
C ALA A 324 2.59 -2.13 3.75
N PRO A 325 2.10 -2.74 2.64
CA PRO A 325 0.68 -2.77 2.35
C PRO A 325 -0.11 -3.49 3.45
N GLY A 326 -1.34 -3.03 3.70
CA GLY A 326 -2.23 -3.64 4.68
C GLY A 326 -2.49 -5.13 4.40
N MET A 327 -2.69 -5.89 5.48
CA MET A 327 -2.91 -7.33 5.45
C MET A 327 -4.26 -7.75 6.06
N THR A 328 -5.19 -6.81 6.25
CA THR A 328 -6.55 -7.11 6.74
C THR A 328 -7.38 -7.85 5.68
N ALA A 329 -8.59 -8.27 6.02
CA ALA A 329 -9.48 -8.96 5.09
C ALA A 329 -9.87 -8.10 3.88
N THR A 330 -9.97 -6.80 4.06
CA THR A 330 -10.33 -5.82 3.03
C THR A 330 -9.12 -5.11 2.43
N SER A 331 -7.90 -5.52 2.77
CA SER A 331 -6.68 -4.93 2.23
C SER A 331 -6.39 -5.43 0.81
N LEU A 332 -5.88 -4.53 -0.03
CA LEU A 332 -5.75 -4.72 -1.47
C LEU A 332 -4.76 -5.84 -1.85
N LEU A 333 -3.64 -6.01 -1.12
CA LEU A 333 -2.70 -7.10 -1.40
C LEU A 333 -3.32 -8.48 -1.12
N PRO A 334 -3.95 -8.75 0.03
CA PRO A 334 -4.67 -10.01 0.25
C PRO A 334 -5.79 -10.29 -0.77
N LEU A 335 -6.54 -9.26 -1.20
CA LEU A 335 -7.57 -9.42 -2.24
C LEU A 335 -6.94 -9.83 -3.58
N ALA A 336 -5.86 -9.16 -3.99
CA ALA A 336 -5.11 -9.50 -5.20
C ALA A 336 -4.51 -10.91 -5.14
N ALA A 337 -3.93 -11.30 -3.98
CA ALA A 337 -3.37 -12.63 -3.77
C ALA A 337 -4.46 -13.72 -3.87
N GLN A 338 -5.61 -13.51 -3.25
CA GLN A 338 -6.76 -14.42 -3.34
C GLN A 338 -7.26 -14.58 -4.79
N ALA A 339 -7.36 -13.47 -5.54
CA ALA A 339 -7.76 -13.50 -6.95
C ALA A 339 -6.74 -14.24 -7.82
N ALA A 340 -5.45 -14.18 -7.47
CA ALA A 340 -4.40 -14.98 -8.08
C ALA A 340 -4.41 -16.46 -7.66
N GLY A 341 -5.27 -16.86 -6.71
CA GLY A 341 -5.32 -18.20 -6.15
C GLY A 341 -4.16 -18.51 -5.21
N LEU A 342 -3.54 -17.49 -4.63
CA LEU A 342 -2.47 -17.63 -3.64
C LEU A 342 -3.07 -17.68 -2.22
N ASP A 343 -2.66 -18.68 -1.45
CA ASP A 343 -2.94 -18.73 -0.03
C ASP A 343 -2.07 -17.70 0.72
N LEU A 344 -2.67 -16.92 1.63
CA LEU A 344 -1.95 -15.86 2.34
C LEU A 344 -0.83 -16.40 3.23
N GLY A 345 -1.06 -17.53 3.91
CA GLY A 345 -0.06 -18.14 4.79
C GLY A 345 1.14 -18.66 4.00
N LEU A 346 0.88 -19.33 2.86
CA LEU A 346 1.94 -19.80 1.97
C LEU A 346 2.70 -18.63 1.33
N LEU A 347 2.01 -17.55 0.97
CA LEU A 347 2.65 -16.33 0.46
C LEU A 347 3.57 -15.71 1.52
N CYS A 348 3.07 -15.49 2.74
CA CYS A 348 3.87 -14.94 3.85
C CYS A 348 5.08 -15.83 4.18
N LYS A 349 4.89 -17.16 4.19
CA LYS A 349 5.98 -18.13 4.40
C LYS A 349 7.02 -18.08 3.28
N ALA A 350 6.61 -17.91 2.02
CA ALA A 350 7.53 -17.74 0.90
C ALA A 350 8.37 -16.45 1.03
N LEU A 351 7.74 -15.34 1.44
CA LEU A 351 8.42 -14.06 1.68
C LEU A 351 9.43 -14.15 2.84
N LEU A 352 9.08 -14.87 3.93
CA LEU A 352 10.02 -15.15 5.04
C LEU A 352 11.23 -15.95 4.55
N ARG A 353 11.02 -17.02 3.77
CA ARG A 353 12.14 -17.78 3.17
C ARG A 353 13.02 -16.93 2.27
N ARG A 354 12.45 -15.90 1.66
CA ARG A 354 13.18 -14.98 0.81
C ARG A 354 14.11 -14.06 1.61
N CYS A 355 13.68 -13.58 2.78
CA CYS A 355 14.49 -12.66 3.59
C CYS A 355 15.68 -13.34 4.29
N LEU A 356 15.73 -14.69 4.36
CA LEU A 356 16.83 -15.47 4.92
C LEU A 356 17.95 -15.80 3.91
N ARG A 357 17.78 -15.45 2.65
CA ARG A 357 18.76 -15.62 1.56
C ARG A 357 19.52 -14.35 1.32
#